data_ba8431aaf82fb7211aebddedd6c3fb73
#
_entry.id   ba8431aaf82fb7211aebddedd6c3fb73
#
_cell.length_a   1.000
_cell.length_b   1.000
_cell.length_c   1.000
_cell.angle_alpha   90.00
_cell.angle_beta   90.00
_cell.angle_gamma   90.00
#
_symmetry.space_group_name_H-M   'P 1'
#
loop_
_entity.id
_entity.type
_entity.pdbx_description
1 polymer ?
#
loop_
_entity_poly.entity_id
_entity_poly.type
_entity_poly.pdbx_seq_one_letter_code
_entity_poly.pdbx_strand_id
1 'polypeptide(L)'
;MKIKDFTVGQVVYAFSYEDIALLKGLKPKKYTVAKIGRKYLYAARGEEVNIKTVPDNLLIGFKEPDYTDDFLEENIDYGYKAILFPDMEIAKDYYHKRKLVRFLASGVKWESYTLDELKEIQKILGVQV
;
A
#
# COMPACT_ATOMS: atom_id res chain seq x y z
N MET A 1 -1.64 -8.42 -2.80
CA MET A 1 -2.97 -8.09 -2.27
C MET A 1 -4.00 -8.16 -3.38
N LYS A 2 -5.05 -8.90 -3.16
CA LYS A 2 -6.08 -9.15 -4.17
C LYS A 2 -7.42 -8.58 -3.70
N ILE A 3 -8.23 -8.15 -4.66
CA ILE A 3 -9.59 -7.66 -4.38
C ILE A 3 -10.40 -8.69 -3.58
N LYS A 4 -10.25 -9.97 -3.91
CA LYS A 4 -10.95 -11.07 -3.22
C LYS A 4 -10.57 -11.23 -1.74
N ASP A 5 -9.49 -10.62 -1.29
CA ASP A 5 -9.07 -10.68 0.11
C ASP A 5 -9.86 -9.71 1.01
N PHE A 6 -10.70 -8.88 0.39
CA PHE A 6 -11.55 -7.93 1.09
C PHE A 6 -12.98 -8.45 1.22
N THR A 7 -13.73 -7.90 2.17
CA THR A 7 -15.11 -8.28 2.44
C THR A 7 -15.99 -7.03 2.44
N VAL A 8 -17.19 -7.14 1.84
CA VAL A 8 -18.19 -6.07 1.87
C VAL A 8 -18.54 -5.74 3.33
N GLY A 9 -18.55 -4.45 3.67
CA GLY A 9 -18.75 -3.97 5.04
C GLY A 9 -17.48 -3.82 5.86
N GLN A 10 -16.34 -4.31 5.37
CA GLN A 10 -15.05 -4.19 6.04
C GLN A 10 -14.60 -2.73 6.09
N VAL A 11 -14.10 -2.31 7.26
CA VAL A 11 -13.42 -1.02 7.39
C VAL A 11 -11.98 -1.20 6.94
N VAL A 12 -11.54 -0.33 6.04
CA VAL A 12 -10.21 -0.37 5.43
C VAL A 12 -9.54 0.98 5.54
N TYR A 13 -8.24 1.05 5.24
CA TYR A 13 -7.45 2.24 5.47
C TYR A 13 -6.79 2.70 4.18
N ALA A 14 -7.03 3.95 3.81
CA ALA A 14 -6.44 4.57 2.65
C ALA A 14 -5.42 5.62 3.04
N PHE A 15 -4.38 5.74 2.23
CA PHE A 15 -3.29 6.69 2.42
C PHE A 15 -2.98 7.36 1.09
N SER A 16 -2.49 8.59 1.14
CA SER A 16 -1.90 9.20 -0.05
C SER A 16 -0.65 8.42 -0.45
N TYR A 17 -0.57 7.99 -1.70
CA TYR A 17 0.63 7.33 -2.24
C TYR A 17 1.88 8.20 -2.03
N GLU A 18 1.75 9.52 -2.28
CA GLU A 18 2.86 10.46 -2.10
C GLU A 18 3.37 10.49 -0.67
N ASP A 19 2.48 10.54 0.32
CA ASP A 19 2.88 10.56 1.73
C ASP A 19 3.70 9.32 2.10
N ILE A 20 3.30 8.16 1.60
CA ILE A 20 4.03 6.91 1.85
C ILE A 20 5.34 6.86 1.06
N ALA A 21 5.31 7.21 -0.22
CA ALA A 21 6.50 7.18 -1.07
C ALA A 21 7.60 8.12 -0.58
N LEU A 22 7.21 9.30 -0.06
CA LEU A 22 8.15 10.30 0.45
C LEU A 22 8.38 10.19 1.96
N LEU A 23 7.84 9.17 2.61
CA LEU A 23 7.98 8.91 4.04
C LEU A 23 7.54 10.10 4.91
N LYS A 24 6.42 10.72 4.54
CA LYS A 24 5.82 11.86 5.25
C LYS A 24 4.95 11.47 6.45
N GLY A 25 4.92 10.20 6.80
CA GLY A 25 4.10 9.68 7.89
C GLY A 25 2.88 8.93 7.40
N LEU A 26 2.24 8.20 8.32
CA LEU A 26 1.01 7.47 8.07
C LEU A 26 -0.18 8.29 8.53
N LYS A 27 -0.94 8.81 7.57
CA LYS A 27 -2.16 9.60 7.83
C LYS A 27 -3.36 8.86 7.26
N PRO A 28 -3.91 7.89 8.01
CA PRO A 28 -4.97 7.04 7.50
C PRO A 28 -6.29 7.77 7.33
N LYS A 29 -7.01 7.40 6.28
CA LYS A 29 -8.42 7.73 6.11
C LYS A 29 -9.20 6.42 6.09
N LYS A 30 -10.24 6.32 6.89
CA LYS A 30 -11.06 5.12 6.96
C LYS A 30 -12.09 5.12 5.86
N TYR A 31 -12.27 3.95 5.24
CA TYR A 31 -13.29 3.68 4.23
C TYR A 31 -14.01 2.39 4.59
N THR A 32 -15.23 2.25 4.08
CA THR A 32 -16.00 1.00 4.21
C THR A 32 -16.20 0.41 2.84
N VAL A 33 -15.87 -0.86 2.69
CA VAL A 33 -16.03 -1.58 1.41
C VAL A 33 -17.51 -1.75 1.13
N ALA A 34 -17.98 -1.22 -0.01
CA ALA A 34 -19.39 -1.25 -0.40
C ALA A 34 -19.70 -2.29 -1.46
N LYS A 35 -18.80 -2.50 -2.42
CA LYS A 35 -18.96 -3.45 -3.52
C LYS A 35 -17.63 -4.10 -3.87
N ILE A 36 -17.68 -5.37 -4.25
CA ILE A 36 -16.53 -6.11 -4.73
C ILE A 36 -16.86 -6.70 -6.10
N GLY A 37 -16.14 -6.22 -7.13
CA GLY A 37 -16.26 -6.75 -8.49
C GLY A 37 -15.00 -7.53 -8.89
N ARG A 38 -14.91 -7.91 -10.16
CA ARG A 38 -13.73 -8.64 -10.67
C ARG A 38 -12.49 -7.76 -10.79
N LYS A 39 -12.67 -6.53 -11.28
CA LYS A 39 -11.57 -5.59 -11.55
C LYS A 39 -11.45 -4.51 -10.49
N TYR A 40 -12.55 -4.15 -9.85
CA TYR A 40 -12.61 -3.01 -8.95
C TYR A 40 -13.29 -3.36 -7.65
N LEU A 41 -12.76 -2.79 -6.59
CA LEU A 41 -13.39 -2.72 -5.29
C LEU A 41 -13.88 -1.29 -5.11
N TYR A 42 -15.10 -1.10 -4.62
CA TYR A 42 -15.67 0.22 -4.38
C TYR A 42 -15.85 0.44 -2.89
N ALA A 43 -15.38 1.57 -2.41
CA ALA A 43 -15.45 1.92 -0.99
C ALA A 43 -15.99 3.33 -0.79
N ALA A 44 -16.73 3.52 0.31
CA ALA A 44 -17.24 4.80 0.74
C ALA A 44 -16.41 5.33 1.89
N ARG A 45 -16.17 6.64 1.93
CA ARG A 45 -15.42 7.28 3.00
C ARG A 45 -16.17 7.21 4.32
N GLY A 46 -15.46 6.81 5.39
CA GLY A 46 -15.99 6.69 6.74
C GLY A 46 -16.02 5.26 7.25
N GLU A 47 -16.21 5.11 8.56
CA GLU A 47 -16.25 3.79 9.21
C GLU A 47 -17.66 3.35 9.62
N GLU A 48 -18.61 4.30 9.74
CA GLU A 48 -20.01 4.01 10.07
C GLU A 48 -20.92 4.34 8.90
N VAL A 49 -20.66 3.70 7.75
CA VAL A 49 -21.35 3.96 6.51
C VAL A 49 -22.42 2.89 6.27
N ASN A 50 -23.65 3.33 5.99
CA ASN A 50 -24.69 2.41 5.51
C ASN A 50 -24.44 2.15 4.02
N ILE A 51 -23.77 1.05 3.70
CA ILE A 51 -23.39 0.70 2.34
C ILE A 51 -24.57 0.44 1.41
N LYS A 52 -25.78 0.20 1.97
CA LYS A 52 -26.99 -0.04 1.17
C LYS A 52 -27.58 1.25 0.61
N THR A 53 -27.27 2.40 1.22
CA THR A 53 -27.86 3.70 0.86
C THR A 53 -26.86 4.70 0.31
N VAL A 54 -25.58 4.36 0.26
CA VAL A 54 -24.54 5.26 -0.27
C VAL A 54 -24.77 5.44 -1.77
N PRO A 55 -24.88 6.72 -2.26
CA PRO A 55 -24.96 6.97 -3.69
C PRO A 55 -23.70 6.52 -4.43
N ASP A 56 -23.87 6.00 -5.64
CA ASP A 56 -22.74 5.50 -6.44
C ASP A 56 -21.67 6.56 -6.71
N ASN A 57 -22.08 7.83 -6.84
CA ASN A 57 -21.14 8.93 -7.08
C ASN A 57 -20.23 9.26 -5.89
N LEU A 58 -20.52 8.70 -4.70
CA LEU A 58 -19.66 8.83 -3.52
C LEU A 58 -18.75 7.62 -3.31
N LEU A 59 -18.86 6.61 -4.17
CA LEU A 59 -17.98 5.44 -4.12
C LEU A 59 -16.68 5.71 -4.87
N ILE A 60 -15.57 5.28 -4.28
CA ILE A 60 -14.26 5.36 -4.89
C ILE A 60 -13.83 3.96 -5.31
N GLY A 61 -13.41 3.82 -6.57
CA GLY A 61 -12.94 2.55 -7.10
C GLY A 61 -11.46 2.35 -6.87
N PHE A 62 -11.10 1.13 -6.46
CA PHE A 62 -9.72 0.69 -6.27
C PHE A 62 -9.48 -0.55 -7.12
N LYS A 63 -8.25 -0.72 -7.58
CA LYS A 63 -7.85 -1.85 -8.43
C LYS A 63 -6.53 -2.46 -7.96
N GLU A 64 -6.25 -3.67 -8.44
CA GLU A 64 -4.97 -4.32 -8.26
C GLU A 64 -3.96 -3.68 -9.22
N PRO A 65 -2.88 -3.05 -8.71
CA PRO A 65 -1.88 -2.48 -9.59
C PRO A 65 -0.99 -3.57 -10.20
N ASP A 66 -0.44 -3.30 -11.40
CA ASP A 66 0.43 -4.25 -12.10
C ASP A 66 1.82 -4.39 -11.48
N TYR A 67 2.26 -3.38 -10.73
CA TYR A 67 3.64 -3.25 -10.28
C TYR A 67 3.88 -3.69 -8.84
N THR A 68 2.84 -4.02 -8.08
CA THR A 68 2.99 -4.44 -6.69
C THR A 68 1.79 -5.26 -6.21
N ASP A 69 2.04 -6.17 -5.28
CA ASP A 69 1.01 -6.92 -4.57
C ASP A 69 0.76 -6.36 -3.15
N ASP A 70 1.40 -5.25 -2.80
CA ASP A 70 1.40 -4.76 -1.42
C ASP A 70 0.13 -3.97 -1.05
N PHE A 71 -0.62 -3.46 -2.03
CA PHE A 71 -1.82 -2.65 -1.79
C PHE A 71 -2.72 -2.63 -3.03
N LEU A 72 -3.95 -2.13 -2.86
CA LEU A 72 -4.79 -1.71 -3.97
C LEU A 72 -4.59 -0.22 -4.22
N GLU A 73 -4.73 0.22 -5.47
CA GLU A 73 -4.60 1.65 -5.81
C GLU A 73 -5.91 2.22 -6.33
N GLU A 74 -6.14 3.50 -6.07
CA GLU A 74 -7.28 4.22 -6.59
C GLU A 74 -7.28 4.21 -8.12
N ASN A 75 -8.46 3.95 -8.71
CA ASN A 75 -8.61 3.88 -10.16
C ASN A 75 -8.79 5.29 -10.74
N ILE A 76 -7.67 6.02 -10.86
CA ILE A 76 -7.59 7.32 -11.51
C ILE A 76 -6.41 7.32 -12.48
N ASP A 77 -6.54 8.07 -13.57
CA ASP A 77 -5.50 8.10 -14.60
C ASP A 77 -4.37 9.08 -14.27
N TYR A 78 -4.67 10.12 -13.52
CA TYR A 78 -3.70 11.15 -13.16
C TYR A 78 -4.09 11.81 -11.84
N GLY A 79 -3.12 12.53 -11.25
CA GLY A 79 -3.28 13.16 -9.96
C GLY A 79 -2.71 12.29 -8.83
N TYR A 80 -3.04 12.66 -7.61
CA TYR A 80 -2.53 11.96 -6.42
C TYR A 80 -3.43 10.78 -6.10
N LYS A 81 -2.88 9.57 -6.24
CA LYS A 81 -3.61 8.33 -5.95
C LYS A 81 -3.65 8.06 -4.47
N ALA A 82 -4.77 7.52 -4.01
CA ALA A 82 -4.83 6.84 -2.73
C ALA A 82 -4.46 5.37 -2.90
N ILE A 83 -3.85 4.78 -1.88
CA ILE A 83 -3.58 3.34 -1.81
C ILE A 83 -4.32 2.78 -0.61
N LEU A 84 -4.79 1.55 -0.74
CA LEU A 84 -5.71 0.92 0.20
C LEU A 84 -5.10 -0.33 0.83
N PHE A 85 -5.20 -0.41 2.16
CA PHE A 85 -4.78 -1.57 2.93
C PHE A 85 -5.95 -2.12 3.75
N PRO A 86 -6.02 -3.46 3.94
CA PRO A 86 -7.12 -4.06 4.71
C PRO A 86 -7.07 -3.72 6.20
N ASP A 87 -5.88 -3.47 6.76
CA ASP A 87 -5.72 -3.09 8.16
C ASP A 87 -4.47 -2.24 8.37
N MET A 88 -4.35 -1.66 9.56
CA MET A 88 -3.24 -0.77 9.90
C MET A 88 -1.91 -1.49 10.07
N GLU A 89 -1.91 -2.75 10.48
CA GLU A 89 -0.66 -3.50 10.66
C GLU A 89 0.04 -3.73 9.32
N ILE A 90 -0.74 -4.10 8.30
CA ILE A 90 -0.21 -4.27 6.93
C ILE A 90 0.32 -2.94 6.39
N ALA A 91 -0.41 -1.84 6.64
CA ALA A 91 0.04 -0.51 6.24
C ALA A 91 1.35 -0.10 6.92
N LYS A 92 1.47 -0.35 8.23
CA LYS A 92 2.70 -0.09 8.98
C LYS A 92 3.87 -0.92 8.48
N ASP A 93 3.64 -2.19 8.18
CA ASP A 93 4.66 -3.07 7.63
C ASP A 93 5.16 -2.58 6.28
N TYR A 94 4.25 -2.15 5.41
CA TYR A 94 4.64 -1.59 4.12
C TYR A 94 5.44 -0.29 4.29
N TYR A 95 5.01 0.59 5.18
CA TYR A 95 5.73 1.83 5.47
C TYR A 95 7.14 1.55 6.01
N HIS A 96 7.27 0.56 6.89
CA HIS A 96 8.56 0.13 7.39
C HIS A 96 9.44 -0.43 6.28
N LYS A 97 8.88 -1.25 5.39
CA LYS A 97 9.57 -1.75 4.20
C LYS A 97 10.11 -0.60 3.34
N ARG A 98 9.31 0.44 3.13
CA ARG A 98 9.75 1.63 2.36
C ARG A 98 10.92 2.34 3.02
N LYS A 99 10.90 2.48 4.34
CA LYS A 99 12.03 3.05 5.09
C LYS A 99 13.30 2.24 4.92
N LEU A 100 13.19 0.92 5.02
CA LEU A 100 14.33 0.03 4.84
C LEU A 100 14.89 0.09 3.42
N VAL A 101 14.02 0.07 2.42
CA VAL A 101 14.44 0.18 1.02
C VAL A 101 15.21 1.47 0.79
N ARG A 102 14.70 2.58 1.29
CA ARG A 102 15.36 3.88 1.14
C ARG A 102 16.69 3.92 1.86
N PHE A 103 16.74 3.40 3.08
CA PHE A 103 17.98 3.33 3.86
C PHE A 103 19.03 2.47 3.16
N LEU A 104 18.67 1.29 2.70
CA LEU A 104 19.59 0.39 2.01
C LEU A 104 20.08 0.95 0.69
N ALA A 105 19.25 1.74 0.00
CA ALA A 105 19.64 2.35 -1.27
C ALA A 105 20.59 3.52 -1.13
N SER A 106 20.46 4.34 -0.09
CA SER A 106 21.20 5.61 0.00
C SER A 106 21.77 5.93 1.36
N GLY A 107 21.36 5.26 2.44
CA GLY A 107 21.80 5.55 3.81
C GLY A 107 22.91 4.65 4.32
N VAL A 108 23.19 3.55 3.65
CA VAL A 108 24.20 2.59 4.05
C VAL A 108 25.56 2.99 3.45
N LYS A 109 26.56 3.04 4.29
CA LYS A 109 27.96 3.29 3.86
C LYS A 109 28.60 1.95 3.51
N TRP A 110 28.31 1.44 2.33
CA TRP A 110 28.73 0.11 1.88
C TRP A 110 30.25 -0.09 1.95
N GLU A 111 31.02 0.95 1.66
CA GLU A 111 32.48 0.86 1.68
C GLU A 111 33.06 0.67 3.07
N SER A 112 32.29 0.90 4.13
CA SER A 112 32.73 0.63 5.50
C SER A 112 32.69 -0.84 5.89
N TYR A 113 32.04 -1.67 5.08
CA TYR A 113 31.93 -3.10 5.34
C TYR A 113 33.11 -3.86 4.75
N THR A 114 33.49 -4.96 5.39
CA THR A 114 34.56 -5.83 4.89
C THR A 114 34.08 -6.63 3.69
N LEU A 115 35.02 -7.18 2.91
CA LEU A 115 34.68 -8.06 1.80
C LEU A 115 33.83 -9.25 2.25
N ASP A 116 34.18 -9.86 3.37
CA ASP A 116 33.45 -11.00 3.90
C ASP A 116 32.02 -10.64 4.28
N GLU A 117 31.82 -9.47 4.92
CA GLU A 117 30.48 -8.96 5.22
C GLU A 117 29.68 -8.72 3.96
N LEU A 118 30.27 -8.11 2.94
CA LEU A 118 29.59 -7.85 1.66
C LEU A 118 29.24 -9.14 0.93
N LYS A 119 30.06 -10.18 1.03
CA LYS A 119 29.76 -11.49 0.46
C LYS A 119 28.54 -12.14 1.15
N GLU A 120 28.42 -11.98 2.46
CA GLU A 120 27.24 -12.48 3.18
C GLU A 120 25.97 -11.74 2.75
N ILE A 121 26.05 -10.41 2.57
CA ILE A 121 24.93 -9.61 2.08
C ILE A 121 24.55 -10.05 0.65
N GLN A 122 25.53 -10.24 -0.22
CA GLN A 122 25.33 -10.73 -1.58
C GLN A 122 24.57 -12.06 -1.58
N LYS A 123 24.95 -12.96 -0.68
CA LYS A 123 24.32 -14.26 -0.53
C LYS A 123 22.86 -14.15 -0.11
N ILE A 124 22.56 -13.27 0.86
CA ILE A 124 21.19 -13.00 1.31
C ILE A 124 20.33 -12.47 0.18
N LEU A 125 20.87 -11.52 -0.62
CA LEU A 125 20.16 -10.91 -1.73
C LEU A 125 20.01 -11.85 -2.94
N GLY A 126 20.84 -12.92 -3.03
CA GLY A 126 20.83 -13.84 -4.15
C GLY A 126 21.26 -13.23 -5.47
N VAL A 127 22.05 -12.14 -5.44
CA VAL A 127 22.54 -11.45 -6.64
C VAL A 127 23.95 -11.92 -7.02
N GLN A 128 24.28 -11.81 -8.30
CA GLN A 128 25.61 -12.12 -8.81
C GLN A 128 26.28 -10.86 -9.39
N VAL A 129 27.57 -10.83 -9.21
CA VAL A 129 28.38 -9.72 -9.73
C VAL A 129 29.33 -10.26 -10.79
#